data_d1acc274d007a2596a3b5b2898b763f9
#
_entry.id   d1acc274d007a2596a3b5b2898b763f9
#
_cell.length_a   1.000
_cell.length_b   1.000
_cell.length_c   1.000
_cell.angle_alpha   90.00
_cell.angle_beta   90.00
_cell.angle_gamma   90.00
#
_symmetry.space_group_name_H-M   'P 1'
#
loop_
_entity.id
_entity.type
_entity.pdbx_description
1 polymer ?
#
loop_
_entity_poly.entity_id
_entity_poly.type
_entity_poly.pdbx_seq_one_letter_code
_entity_poly.pdbx_strand_id
1 'polypeptide(L)'
;MKNIVGQTPRKEDFYPRDNIIGKIYRRLESGNNLYLSAPRRSGKTSIMLALQDNPREGYIFVYLNVEDCANSEDYFRLLAEELEKSAAQGKLAHLGERAKNVFSTFFDRVKKIRIGVFELESAAPAAAKPGFAETFEQLLRDLDPEKATIVIMVDEFPVAVENIAKTQGNAAAVAFLHANRGMRQRSGAGIRFIYTGSIGLPNVARKLDPAPTVNDLNIVEIPPLTPEEGLDLSRKIFAEYRIPVQDGIIGYMLQQIQWLMPFFIQLVVQLLIDETESANAPASTEMVDKVLLKAANHRNNIYFASYYDRLAKTLPDDQCETAKAILAEIAEKGAVQSRAFPQKNAQTVLETLEYDGYIHEQGGQYRFNSPILRMWWRKNAR
;
A
#
# COMPACT_ATOMS: atom_id res chain seq x y z
N MET A 1 6.38 10.01 -20.23
CA MET A 1 5.79 9.23 -19.11
C MET A 1 4.48 8.62 -19.58
N LYS A 2 4.40 7.29 -19.64
CA LYS A 2 3.21 6.57 -20.10
C LYS A 2 2.09 6.67 -19.07
N ASN A 3 0.86 6.65 -19.53
CA ASN A 3 -0.31 6.59 -18.66
C ASN A 3 -0.58 5.13 -18.25
N ILE A 4 -0.42 4.81 -16.97
CA ILE A 4 -0.59 3.46 -16.45
C ILE A 4 -1.75 3.44 -15.47
N VAL A 5 -2.91 2.94 -15.93
CA VAL A 5 -4.13 2.84 -15.12
C VAL A 5 -4.30 1.40 -14.61
N GLY A 6 -4.48 1.23 -13.31
CA GLY A 6 -4.76 -0.08 -12.70
C GLY A 6 -3.54 -0.93 -12.34
N GLN A 7 -2.36 -0.60 -12.84
CA GLN A 7 -1.08 -1.23 -12.49
C GLN A 7 -0.19 -0.25 -11.73
N THR A 8 0.95 -0.75 -11.24
CA THR A 8 1.91 0.06 -10.48
C THR A 8 2.92 0.74 -11.44
N PRO A 9 2.88 2.07 -11.62
CA PRO A 9 3.89 2.79 -12.39
C PRO A 9 5.28 2.63 -11.75
N ARG A 10 6.33 2.49 -12.59
CA ARG A 10 7.70 2.25 -12.14
C ARG A 10 8.70 2.94 -13.06
N LYS A 11 9.90 3.25 -12.55
CA LYS A 11 11.01 3.88 -13.29
C LYS A 11 10.57 5.19 -13.96
N GLU A 12 10.74 5.31 -15.29
CA GLU A 12 10.39 6.49 -16.08
C GLU A 12 8.88 6.84 -16.07
N ASP A 13 8.02 5.87 -15.73
CA ASP A 13 6.58 6.06 -15.64
C ASP A 13 6.09 6.37 -14.21
N PHE A 14 7.00 6.33 -13.23
CA PHE A 14 6.72 6.78 -11.86
C PHE A 14 6.76 8.30 -11.79
N TYR A 15 5.68 8.93 -11.29
CA TYR A 15 5.68 10.36 -11.00
C TYR A 15 6.43 10.62 -9.69
N PRO A 16 7.52 11.40 -9.69
CA PRO A 16 8.35 11.63 -8.51
C PRO A 16 7.56 12.23 -7.34
N ARG A 17 7.80 11.70 -6.14
CA ARG A 17 7.23 12.17 -4.88
C ARG A 17 8.38 12.54 -3.93
N ASP A 18 9.24 13.47 -4.38
CA ASP A 18 10.52 13.78 -3.72
C ASP A 18 10.36 14.19 -2.25
N ASN A 19 9.31 14.95 -1.92
CA ASN A 19 9.00 15.35 -0.55
C ASN A 19 8.72 14.14 0.34
N ILE A 20 7.98 13.13 -0.16
CA ILE A 20 7.65 11.91 0.58
C ILE A 20 8.89 11.02 0.71
N ILE A 21 9.61 10.81 -0.39
CA ILE A 21 10.85 10.05 -0.42
C ILE A 21 11.87 10.67 0.54
N GLY A 22 12.04 11.99 0.50
CA GLY A 22 12.92 12.71 1.44
C GLY A 22 12.48 12.56 2.91
N LYS A 23 11.17 12.55 3.19
CA LYS A 23 10.62 12.30 4.54
C LYS A 23 10.90 10.87 5.01
N ILE A 24 10.78 9.88 4.11
CA ILE A 24 11.11 8.47 4.42
C ILE A 24 12.58 8.35 4.81
N TYR A 25 13.51 8.88 4.00
CA TYR A 25 14.94 8.82 4.31
C TYR A 25 15.28 9.47 5.64
N ARG A 26 14.82 10.70 5.91
CA ARG A 26 15.08 11.39 7.19
C ARG A 26 14.64 10.56 8.41
N ARG A 27 13.52 9.85 8.30
CA ARG A 27 13.02 9.01 9.40
C ARG A 27 13.81 7.70 9.54
N LEU A 28 14.23 7.11 8.43
CA LEU A 28 15.14 5.95 8.44
C LEU A 28 16.48 6.30 9.04
N GLU A 29 17.07 7.47 8.68
CA GLU A 29 18.30 8.02 9.24
C GLU A 29 18.19 8.21 10.77
N SER A 30 17.02 8.60 11.27
CA SER A 30 16.74 8.71 12.71
C SER A 30 16.49 7.34 13.39
N GLY A 31 16.68 6.23 12.69
CA GLY A 31 16.55 4.89 13.24
C GLY A 31 15.13 4.34 13.34
N ASN A 32 14.14 4.98 12.73
CA ASN A 32 12.75 4.55 12.83
C ASN A 32 12.40 3.41 11.87
N ASN A 33 11.51 2.51 12.31
CA ASN A 33 10.72 1.66 11.44
C ASN A 33 9.45 2.42 11.04
N LEU A 34 8.98 2.23 9.79
CA LEU A 34 7.95 3.08 9.22
C LEU A 34 6.67 2.32 8.88
N TYR A 35 5.56 3.03 8.93
CA TYR A 35 4.30 2.64 8.33
C TYR A 35 3.85 3.69 7.32
N LEU A 36 3.77 3.31 6.03
CA LEU A 36 3.24 4.21 5.00
C LEU A 36 1.72 4.13 5.03
N SER A 37 1.12 5.20 5.56
CA SER A 37 -0.33 5.34 5.68
C SER A 37 -0.87 6.16 4.53
N ALA A 38 -1.75 5.56 3.76
CA ALA A 38 -2.51 6.26 2.73
C ALA A 38 -3.66 5.39 2.22
N PRO A 39 -4.70 5.99 1.65
CA PRO A 39 -5.76 5.29 0.98
C PRO A 39 -5.25 4.40 -0.16
N ARG A 40 -6.08 3.47 -0.59
CA ARG A 40 -5.80 2.66 -1.79
C ARG A 40 -5.57 3.57 -2.99
N ARG A 41 -4.67 3.13 -3.92
CA ARG A 41 -4.34 3.84 -5.18
C ARG A 41 -3.63 5.20 -5.01
N SER A 42 -3.07 5.45 -3.83
CA SER A 42 -2.23 6.63 -3.55
C SER A 42 -0.79 6.52 -4.08
N GLY A 43 -0.40 5.34 -4.59
CA GLY A 43 0.95 5.10 -5.09
C GLY A 43 1.95 4.57 -4.05
N LYS A 44 1.49 3.98 -2.92
CA LYS A 44 2.38 3.38 -1.89
C LYS A 44 3.39 2.42 -2.49
N THR A 45 2.91 1.42 -3.23
CA THR A 45 3.75 0.43 -3.90
C THR A 45 4.73 1.08 -4.89
N SER A 46 4.29 2.09 -5.67
CA SER A 46 5.17 2.81 -6.59
C SER A 46 6.30 3.54 -5.87
N ILE A 47 6.03 4.15 -4.71
CA ILE A 47 7.05 4.81 -3.87
C ILE A 47 8.05 3.77 -3.35
N MET A 48 7.59 2.61 -2.86
CA MET A 48 8.47 1.54 -2.38
C MET A 48 9.37 1.01 -3.51
N LEU A 49 8.80 0.78 -4.69
CA LEU A 49 9.58 0.35 -5.85
C LEU A 49 10.55 1.44 -6.34
N ALA A 50 10.18 2.71 -6.27
CA ALA A 50 11.09 3.81 -6.60
C ALA A 50 12.28 3.89 -5.65
N LEU A 51 12.08 3.65 -4.34
CA LEU A 51 13.17 3.52 -3.35
C LEU A 51 14.09 2.34 -3.67
N GLN A 52 13.51 1.21 -4.11
CA GLN A 52 14.29 0.01 -4.50
C GLN A 52 15.06 0.22 -5.82
N ASP A 53 14.46 0.92 -6.79
CA ASP A 53 15.06 1.16 -8.10
C ASP A 53 16.20 2.19 -8.05
N ASN A 54 16.07 3.21 -7.18
CA ASN A 54 17.02 4.31 -7.06
C ASN A 54 17.37 4.56 -5.57
N PRO A 55 18.05 3.61 -4.90
CA PRO A 55 18.44 3.78 -3.51
C PRO A 55 19.51 4.87 -3.37
N ARG A 56 19.43 5.65 -2.27
CA ARG A 56 20.56 6.52 -1.88
C ARG A 56 21.73 5.66 -1.43
N GLU A 57 22.94 6.20 -1.56
CA GLU A 57 24.15 5.58 -1.03
C GLU A 57 23.95 5.18 0.45
N GLY A 58 24.45 4.03 0.83
CA GLY A 58 24.28 3.49 2.19
C GLY A 58 22.93 2.82 2.48
N TYR A 59 22.06 2.65 1.48
CA TYR A 59 20.78 1.95 1.64
C TYR A 59 20.61 0.80 0.66
N ILE A 60 20.04 -0.29 1.14
CA ILE A 60 19.64 -1.46 0.35
C ILE A 60 18.17 -1.72 0.65
N PHE A 61 17.31 -1.59 -0.35
CA PHE A 61 15.88 -1.85 -0.20
C PHE A 61 15.52 -3.23 -0.75
N VAL A 62 14.83 -4.01 0.07
CA VAL A 62 14.28 -5.33 -0.28
C VAL A 62 12.77 -5.25 -0.19
N TYR A 63 12.09 -5.37 -1.32
CA TYR A 63 10.63 -5.29 -1.42
C TYR A 63 10.02 -6.70 -1.47
N LEU A 64 8.96 -6.90 -0.70
CA LEU A 64 8.12 -8.11 -0.75
C LEU A 64 6.64 -7.73 -0.63
N ASN A 65 5.81 -8.40 -1.43
CA ASN A 65 4.35 -8.35 -1.29
C ASN A 65 3.90 -9.63 -0.58
N VAL A 66 3.17 -9.46 0.53
CA VAL A 66 2.74 -10.57 1.38
C VAL A 66 1.24 -10.84 1.36
N GLU A 67 0.55 -10.28 0.35
CA GLU A 67 -0.92 -10.39 0.21
C GLU A 67 -1.41 -11.85 0.27
N ASP A 68 -0.67 -12.78 -0.35
CA ASP A 68 -1.04 -14.19 -0.43
C ASP A 68 -0.57 -15.05 0.75
N CYS A 69 0.14 -14.48 1.72
CA CYS A 69 0.61 -15.22 2.88
C CYS A 69 -0.58 -15.66 3.75
N ALA A 70 -0.73 -16.97 3.95
CA ALA A 70 -1.80 -17.57 4.75
C ALA A 70 -1.34 -18.01 6.15
N ASN A 71 -0.03 -18.01 6.41
CA ASN A 71 0.60 -18.35 7.68
C ASN A 71 1.94 -17.62 7.86
N SER A 72 2.49 -17.66 9.07
CA SER A 72 3.75 -16.97 9.36
C SER A 72 4.95 -17.61 8.65
N GLU A 73 4.93 -18.90 8.36
CA GLU A 73 6.01 -19.60 7.67
C GLU A 73 6.13 -19.14 6.21
N ASP A 74 5.00 -18.94 5.50
CA ASP A 74 4.97 -18.37 4.14
C ASP A 74 5.60 -16.98 4.11
N TYR A 75 5.31 -16.15 5.11
CA TYR A 75 5.90 -14.82 5.23
C TYR A 75 7.43 -14.87 5.35
N PHE A 76 7.96 -15.69 6.27
CA PHE A 76 9.40 -15.79 6.47
C PHE A 76 10.10 -16.48 5.31
N ARG A 77 9.46 -17.46 4.67
CA ARG A 77 9.95 -18.09 3.45
C ARG A 77 10.08 -17.06 2.31
N LEU A 78 9.03 -16.27 2.08
CA LEU A 78 9.05 -15.21 1.06
C LEU A 78 10.13 -14.17 1.35
N LEU A 79 10.29 -13.77 2.61
CA LEU A 79 11.34 -12.83 3.02
C LEU A 79 12.73 -13.40 2.72
N ALA A 80 12.98 -14.67 3.02
CA ALA A 80 14.24 -15.33 2.70
C ALA A 80 14.49 -15.38 1.18
N GLU A 81 13.47 -15.68 0.38
CA GLU A 81 13.54 -15.70 -1.08
C GLU A 81 13.88 -14.32 -1.67
N GLU A 82 13.28 -13.26 -1.17
CA GLU A 82 13.57 -11.89 -1.66
C GLU A 82 14.97 -11.41 -1.25
N LEU A 83 15.46 -11.83 -0.08
CA LEU A 83 16.84 -11.58 0.32
C LEU A 83 17.84 -12.34 -0.59
N GLU A 84 17.56 -13.61 -0.91
CA GLU A 84 18.38 -14.39 -1.85
C GLU A 84 18.40 -13.76 -3.24
N LYS A 85 17.26 -13.34 -3.77
CA LYS A 85 17.15 -12.63 -5.05
C LYS A 85 17.96 -11.33 -5.05
N SER A 86 17.88 -10.57 -3.94
CA SER A 86 18.64 -9.33 -3.78
C SER A 86 20.15 -9.58 -3.75
N ALA A 87 20.59 -10.67 -3.12
CA ALA A 87 21.99 -11.10 -3.13
C ALA A 87 22.44 -11.51 -4.54
N ALA A 88 21.65 -12.33 -5.24
CA ALA A 88 21.93 -12.78 -6.60
C ALA A 88 22.01 -11.61 -7.60
N GLN A 89 21.26 -10.53 -7.37
CA GLN A 89 21.30 -9.29 -8.15
C GLN A 89 22.50 -8.38 -7.78
N GLY A 90 23.38 -8.82 -6.88
CA GLY A 90 24.53 -8.04 -6.45
C GLY A 90 24.21 -6.86 -5.51
N LYS A 91 22.98 -6.70 -5.08
CA LYS A 91 22.59 -5.56 -4.20
C LYS A 91 23.28 -5.60 -2.83
N LEU A 92 23.65 -6.82 -2.36
CA LEU A 92 24.37 -7.01 -1.11
C LEU A 92 25.91 -6.93 -1.29
N ALA A 93 26.41 -6.70 -2.50
CA ALA A 93 27.85 -6.66 -2.78
C ALA A 93 28.59 -5.52 -2.06
N HIS A 94 27.89 -4.43 -1.75
CA HIS A 94 28.44 -3.27 -1.06
C HIS A 94 28.52 -3.42 0.47
N LEU A 95 27.98 -4.52 1.03
CA LEU A 95 28.11 -4.84 2.45
C LEU A 95 29.57 -5.19 2.78
N GLY A 96 29.99 -4.89 4.03
CA GLY A 96 31.29 -5.32 4.52
C GLY A 96 31.41 -6.86 4.57
N GLU A 97 32.65 -7.37 4.57
CA GLU A 97 32.91 -8.83 4.54
C GLU A 97 32.24 -9.58 5.69
N ARG A 98 32.18 -8.99 6.89
CA ARG A 98 31.47 -9.59 8.03
C ARG A 98 29.99 -9.79 7.74
N ALA A 99 29.29 -8.78 7.20
CA ALA A 99 27.89 -8.88 6.85
C ALA A 99 27.64 -9.90 5.72
N LYS A 100 28.53 -9.97 4.72
CA LYS A 100 28.47 -11.00 3.65
C LYS A 100 28.56 -12.41 4.22
N ASN A 101 29.45 -12.65 5.17
CA ASN A 101 29.60 -13.94 5.84
C ASN A 101 28.33 -14.33 6.62
N VAL A 102 27.71 -13.36 7.31
CA VAL A 102 26.44 -13.57 8.00
C VAL A 102 25.32 -13.95 7.02
N PHE A 103 25.21 -13.24 5.88
CA PHE A 103 24.25 -13.59 4.84
C PHE A 103 24.54 -14.95 4.21
N SER A 104 25.80 -15.31 3.94
CA SER A 104 26.17 -16.64 3.45
C SER A 104 25.68 -17.73 4.42
N THR A 105 25.94 -17.55 5.71
CA THR A 105 25.47 -18.50 6.75
C THR A 105 23.94 -18.57 6.78
N PHE A 106 23.24 -17.45 6.64
CA PHE A 106 21.78 -17.40 6.57
C PHE A 106 21.25 -18.18 5.36
N PHE A 107 21.80 -17.95 4.15
CA PHE A 107 21.37 -18.65 2.95
C PHE A 107 21.65 -20.15 3.00
N ASP A 108 22.76 -20.57 3.56
CA ASP A 108 23.05 -21.99 3.77
C ASP A 108 22.01 -22.66 4.71
N ARG A 109 21.58 -21.95 5.75
CA ARG A 109 20.50 -22.45 6.65
C ARG A 109 19.16 -22.52 5.93
N VAL A 110 18.79 -21.48 5.16
CA VAL A 110 17.58 -21.46 4.33
C VAL A 110 17.56 -22.64 3.35
N LYS A 111 18.69 -22.90 2.68
CA LYS A 111 18.82 -24.05 1.79
C LYS A 111 18.63 -25.38 2.49
N LYS A 112 19.18 -25.55 3.69
CA LYS A 112 18.99 -26.76 4.50
C LYS A 112 17.54 -26.96 4.93
N ILE A 113 16.81 -25.89 5.27
CA ILE A 113 15.39 -25.95 5.59
C ILE A 113 14.60 -26.45 4.38
N ARG A 114 14.84 -25.91 3.18
CA ARG A 114 14.18 -26.34 1.94
C ARG A 114 14.42 -27.81 1.62
N ILE A 115 15.65 -28.28 1.73
CA ILE A 115 16.00 -29.68 1.49
C ILE A 115 15.34 -30.58 2.56
N GLY A 116 15.35 -30.16 3.83
CA GLY A 116 14.73 -30.90 4.92
C GLY A 116 13.21 -31.01 4.80
N VAL A 117 12.53 -30.08 4.18
CA VAL A 117 11.09 -30.17 3.86
C VAL A 117 10.83 -31.28 2.83
N PHE A 118 11.70 -31.43 1.81
CA PHE A 118 11.59 -32.53 0.85
C PHE A 118 11.86 -33.91 1.46
N GLU A 119 12.78 -33.99 2.45
CA GLU A 119 13.09 -35.26 3.15
C GLU A 119 12.01 -35.66 4.14
N LEU A 120 11.25 -34.73 4.74
CA LEU A 120 10.18 -34.99 5.70
C LEU A 120 8.90 -35.53 5.08
N GLU A 121 8.68 -35.38 3.80
CA GLU A 121 7.62 -36.10 3.08
C GLU A 121 7.90 -37.61 2.98
N SER A 122 9.10 -38.06 3.39
CA SER A 122 9.54 -39.45 3.25
C SER A 122 10.06 -40.15 4.53
N ALA A 123 10.13 -39.56 5.74
CA ALA A 123 10.67 -40.22 6.93
C ALA A 123 10.32 -39.58 8.30
N ALA A 124 10.37 -40.42 9.36
CA ALA A 124 9.98 -40.25 10.77
C ALA A 124 10.53 -39.02 11.54
N PRO A 125 9.98 -38.71 12.76
CA PRO A 125 10.15 -37.41 13.43
C PRO A 125 11.58 -37.18 13.92
N ALA A 126 12.23 -36.17 13.36
CA ALA A 126 13.51 -35.66 13.83
C ALA A 126 13.33 -34.45 14.76
N ALA A 127 14.31 -34.23 15.65
CA ALA A 127 14.39 -33.07 16.55
C ALA A 127 14.08 -31.76 15.80
N ALA A 128 13.34 -30.84 16.46
CA ALA A 128 12.89 -29.59 15.85
C ALA A 128 14.03 -28.87 15.14
N LYS A 129 13.98 -28.89 13.80
CA LYS A 129 14.90 -28.10 12.97
C LYS A 129 14.44 -26.63 13.03
N PRO A 130 15.34 -25.65 13.08
CA PRO A 130 14.95 -24.24 13.09
C PRO A 130 14.16 -23.90 11.82
N GLY A 131 13.02 -23.23 11.97
CA GLY A 131 12.21 -22.73 10.87
C GLY A 131 12.80 -21.48 10.23
N PHE A 132 12.12 -20.95 9.20
CA PHE A 132 12.54 -19.71 8.53
C PHE A 132 12.53 -18.52 9.50
N ALA A 133 11.55 -18.45 10.42
CA ALA A 133 11.44 -17.38 11.41
C ALA A 133 12.66 -17.29 12.32
N GLU A 134 13.06 -18.44 12.93
CA GLU A 134 14.22 -18.50 13.84
C GLU A 134 15.53 -18.22 13.08
N THR A 135 15.63 -18.69 11.83
CA THR A 135 16.78 -18.43 10.97
C THR A 135 16.90 -16.95 10.65
N PHE A 136 15.78 -16.27 10.40
CA PHE A 136 15.77 -14.83 10.17
C PHE A 136 16.06 -14.05 11.46
N GLU A 137 15.53 -14.47 12.61
CA GLU A 137 15.88 -13.86 13.89
C GLU A 137 17.38 -13.97 14.20
N GLN A 138 18.01 -15.08 13.82
CA GLN A 138 19.45 -15.24 13.97
C GLN A 138 20.21 -14.27 13.04
N LEU A 139 19.76 -14.12 11.77
CA LEU A 139 20.30 -13.09 10.88
C LEU A 139 20.26 -11.70 11.51
N LEU A 140 19.12 -11.32 12.11
CA LEU A 140 18.98 -10.02 12.77
C LEU A 140 19.95 -9.80 13.93
N ARG A 141 20.26 -10.86 14.68
CA ARG A 141 21.22 -10.81 15.80
C ARG A 141 22.66 -10.70 15.35
N ASP A 142 23.01 -11.43 14.28
CA ASP A 142 24.39 -11.57 13.82
C ASP A 142 24.79 -10.44 12.86
N LEU A 143 23.80 -9.77 12.27
CA LEU A 143 24.06 -8.73 11.28
C LEU A 143 24.42 -7.40 11.95
N ASP A 144 25.63 -6.96 11.68
CA ASP A 144 26.15 -5.62 12.01
C ASP A 144 26.64 -4.99 10.71
N PRO A 145 25.76 -4.31 9.96
CA PRO A 145 26.12 -3.73 8.68
C PRO A 145 26.85 -2.38 8.92
N GLU A 146 28.15 -2.41 8.91
CA GLU A 146 29.03 -1.25 9.07
C GLU A 146 28.88 -0.20 7.96
N LYS A 147 28.35 -0.58 6.79
CA LYS A 147 28.38 0.24 5.56
C LYS A 147 27.05 0.55 4.91
N ALA A 148 25.98 -0.14 5.26
CA ALA A 148 24.68 0.08 4.64
C ALA A 148 23.53 -0.33 5.55
N THR A 149 22.43 0.42 5.50
CA THR A 149 21.18 0.05 6.15
C THR A 149 20.33 -0.78 5.18
N ILE A 150 19.93 -1.98 5.58
CA ILE A 150 19.01 -2.81 4.84
C ILE A 150 17.59 -2.45 5.25
N VAL A 151 16.76 -2.06 4.29
CA VAL A 151 15.36 -1.69 4.53
C VAL A 151 14.45 -2.74 3.92
N ILE A 152 13.78 -3.50 4.77
CA ILE A 152 12.79 -4.50 4.38
C ILE A 152 11.45 -3.81 4.21
N MET A 153 10.94 -3.78 2.99
CA MET A 153 9.68 -3.13 2.63
C MET A 153 8.60 -4.18 2.42
N VAL A 154 7.62 -4.21 3.32
CA VAL A 154 6.55 -5.21 3.35
C VAL A 154 5.25 -4.57 2.90
N ASP A 155 4.81 -4.91 1.69
CA ASP A 155 3.55 -4.47 1.12
C ASP A 155 2.43 -5.45 1.46
N GLU A 156 1.22 -4.94 1.67
CA GLU A 156 0.01 -5.66 2.04
C GLU A 156 0.12 -6.45 3.38
N PHE A 157 0.97 -5.97 4.30
CA PHE A 157 1.17 -6.60 5.62
C PHE A 157 -0.12 -6.78 6.43
N PRO A 158 -1.05 -5.80 6.51
CA PRO A 158 -2.32 -5.99 7.21
C PRO A 158 -3.19 -7.08 6.60
N VAL A 159 -3.12 -7.29 5.28
CA VAL A 159 -3.86 -8.35 4.58
C VAL A 159 -3.31 -9.72 4.98
N ALA A 160 -1.99 -9.87 5.04
CA ALA A 160 -1.36 -11.10 5.54
C ALA A 160 -1.78 -11.41 6.98
N VAL A 161 -1.83 -10.40 7.86
CA VAL A 161 -2.31 -10.57 9.25
C VAL A 161 -3.75 -11.09 9.27
N GLU A 162 -4.65 -10.52 8.46
CA GLU A 162 -6.03 -11.01 8.37
C GLU A 162 -6.14 -12.42 7.78
N ASN A 163 -5.33 -12.73 6.77
CA ASN A 163 -5.30 -14.07 6.18
C ASN A 163 -4.85 -15.11 7.22
N ILE A 164 -3.80 -14.81 8.00
CA ILE A 164 -3.36 -15.67 9.10
C ILE A 164 -4.47 -15.85 10.15
N ALA A 165 -5.17 -14.77 10.51
CA ALA A 165 -6.30 -14.85 11.44
C ALA A 165 -7.43 -15.77 10.92
N LYS A 166 -7.73 -15.70 9.61
CA LYS A 166 -8.75 -16.53 8.97
C LYS A 166 -8.35 -18.01 8.87
N THR A 167 -7.09 -18.29 8.57
CA THR A 167 -6.61 -19.65 8.29
C THR A 167 -6.15 -20.39 9.55
N GLN A 168 -5.52 -19.68 10.49
CA GLN A 168 -4.89 -20.24 11.68
C GLN A 168 -5.50 -19.74 13.00
N GLY A 169 -6.45 -18.81 12.93
CA GLY A 169 -7.12 -18.21 14.08
C GLY A 169 -6.41 -16.98 14.64
N ASN A 170 -7.16 -16.22 15.45
CA ASN A 170 -6.69 -14.93 15.99
C ASN A 170 -5.41 -15.06 16.83
N ALA A 171 -5.26 -16.14 17.59
CA ALA A 171 -4.06 -16.36 18.42
C ALA A 171 -2.78 -16.43 17.57
N ALA A 172 -2.82 -17.08 16.40
CA ALA A 172 -1.69 -17.15 15.47
C ALA A 172 -1.37 -15.77 14.87
N ALA A 173 -2.40 -15.00 14.49
CA ALA A 173 -2.21 -13.64 13.98
C ALA A 173 -1.62 -12.69 15.03
N VAL A 174 -2.06 -12.81 16.30
CA VAL A 174 -1.49 -12.05 17.43
C VAL A 174 -0.03 -12.44 17.65
N ALA A 175 0.29 -13.72 17.67
CA ALA A 175 1.67 -14.20 17.78
C ALA A 175 2.56 -13.67 16.64
N PHE A 176 2.04 -13.65 15.40
CA PHE A 176 2.73 -13.10 14.24
C PHE A 176 3.00 -11.59 14.38
N LEU A 177 2.03 -10.80 14.86
CA LEU A 177 2.22 -9.37 15.15
C LEU A 177 3.30 -9.15 16.20
N HIS A 178 3.29 -9.92 17.30
CA HIS A 178 4.32 -9.84 18.35
C HIS A 178 5.70 -10.26 17.85
N ALA A 179 5.80 -11.31 17.03
CA ALA A 179 7.06 -11.74 16.41
C ALA A 179 7.64 -10.61 15.54
N ASN A 180 6.81 -9.98 14.68
CA ASN A 180 7.24 -8.84 13.85
C ASN A 180 7.68 -7.63 14.71
N ARG A 181 6.97 -7.32 15.80
CA ARG A 181 7.40 -6.28 16.75
C ARG A 181 8.75 -6.64 17.39
N GLY A 182 8.90 -7.88 17.86
CA GLY A 182 10.17 -8.35 18.43
C GLY A 182 11.33 -8.23 17.44
N MET A 183 11.12 -8.52 16.18
CA MET A 183 12.14 -8.34 15.12
C MET A 183 12.53 -6.87 14.96
N ARG A 184 11.57 -5.95 14.87
CA ARG A 184 11.85 -4.51 14.76
C ARG A 184 12.63 -3.96 15.94
N GLN A 185 12.35 -4.47 17.16
CA GLN A 185 13.04 -4.07 18.38
C GLN A 185 14.46 -4.66 18.50
N ARG A 186 14.66 -5.87 17.95
CA ARG A 186 15.96 -6.56 17.96
C ARG A 186 16.84 -6.20 16.77
N SER A 187 16.27 -5.69 15.68
CA SER A 187 17.04 -5.25 14.53
C SER A 187 17.88 -4.03 14.93
N GLY A 188 19.19 -4.22 15.13
CA GLY A 188 20.14 -3.16 15.44
C GLY A 188 20.13 -2.02 14.42
N ALA A 189 21.18 -1.20 14.40
CA ALA A 189 21.28 -0.07 13.46
C ALA A 189 21.18 -0.47 11.98
N GLY A 190 21.38 -1.74 11.64
CA GLY A 190 21.56 -2.21 10.28
C GLY A 190 20.32 -2.65 9.52
N ILE A 191 19.21 -2.91 10.18
CA ILE A 191 17.96 -3.29 9.49
C ILE A 191 16.83 -2.37 9.93
N ARG A 192 16.04 -1.94 8.97
CA ARG A 192 14.80 -1.17 9.16
C ARG A 192 13.65 -1.81 8.41
N PHE A 193 12.45 -1.54 8.86
CA PHE A 193 11.24 -2.02 8.23
C PHE A 193 10.36 -0.88 7.78
N ILE A 194 9.77 -1.04 6.59
CA ILE A 194 8.69 -0.20 6.09
C ILE A 194 7.50 -1.12 5.84
N TYR A 195 6.40 -0.89 6.53
CA TYR A 195 5.15 -1.61 6.30
C TYR A 195 4.16 -0.72 5.56
N THR A 196 3.35 -1.34 4.73
CA THR A 196 2.21 -0.68 4.11
C THR A 196 1.11 -1.71 3.82
N GLY A 197 -0.04 -1.20 3.42
CA GLY A 197 -1.13 -2.05 2.99
C GLY A 197 -2.30 -1.26 2.44
N SER A 198 -3.20 -1.98 1.85
CA SER A 198 -4.45 -1.45 1.34
C SER A 198 -5.48 -1.25 2.45
N ILE A 199 -5.35 -1.89 3.60
CA ILE A 199 -6.16 -1.70 4.82
C ILE A 199 -5.33 -1.11 5.96
N GLY A 200 -6.00 -0.49 6.92
CA GLY A 200 -5.35 0.18 8.04
C GLY A 200 -4.71 -0.80 9.02
N LEU A 201 -3.39 -0.89 9.05
CA LEU A 201 -2.66 -1.74 10.02
C LEU A 201 -3.05 -1.47 11.48
N PRO A 202 -3.18 -0.21 11.94
CA PRO A 202 -3.61 0.04 13.32
C PRO A 202 -5.01 -0.51 13.64
N ASN A 203 -5.93 -0.49 12.67
CA ASN A 203 -7.29 -1.01 12.85
C ASN A 203 -7.29 -2.54 12.93
N VAL A 204 -6.55 -3.21 12.04
CA VAL A 204 -6.40 -4.68 12.05
C VAL A 204 -5.74 -5.14 13.35
N ALA A 205 -4.65 -4.50 13.77
CA ALA A 205 -3.96 -4.85 15.01
C ALA A 205 -4.86 -4.68 16.23
N ARG A 206 -5.57 -3.53 16.35
CA ARG A 206 -6.47 -3.26 17.48
C ARG A 206 -7.66 -4.22 17.57
N LYS A 207 -8.16 -4.69 16.41
CA LYS A 207 -9.24 -5.68 16.34
C LYS A 207 -8.81 -7.05 16.90
N LEU A 208 -7.55 -7.43 16.69
CA LEU A 208 -7.01 -8.72 17.08
C LEU A 208 -6.46 -8.72 18.52
N ASP A 209 -5.74 -7.68 18.90
CA ASP A 209 -5.07 -7.55 20.19
C ASP A 209 -5.13 -6.10 20.67
N PRO A 210 -5.67 -5.83 21.88
CA PRO A 210 -5.62 -4.52 22.50
C PRO A 210 -4.20 -4.07 22.87
N ALA A 211 -3.22 -5.00 22.95
CA ALA A 211 -1.84 -4.65 23.22
C ALA A 211 -1.22 -3.90 22.01
N PRO A 212 -0.39 -2.88 22.27
CA PRO A 212 0.17 -2.08 21.19
C PRO A 212 1.28 -2.81 20.43
N THR A 213 0.94 -3.58 19.41
CA THR A 213 1.90 -4.34 18.60
C THR A 213 2.54 -3.54 17.45
N VAL A 214 2.01 -2.34 17.15
CA VAL A 214 2.46 -1.49 16.02
C VAL A 214 2.76 -0.04 16.42
N ASN A 215 2.75 0.28 17.71
CA ASN A 215 2.98 1.64 18.21
C ASN A 215 4.45 2.12 18.10
N ASP A 216 5.36 1.24 17.76
CA ASP A 216 6.77 1.53 17.48
C ASP A 216 7.01 1.97 16.02
N LEU A 217 5.98 1.92 15.19
CA LEU A 217 6.06 2.35 13.79
C LEU A 217 5.82 3.86 13.66
N ASN A 218 6.75 4.53 13.01
CA ASN A 218 6.63 5.96 12.71
C ASN A 218 5.79 6.14 11.43
N ILE A 219 4.67 6.86 11.51
CA ILE A 219 3.70 6.97 10.42
C ILE A 219 4.19 8.01 9.39
N VAL A 220 4.29 7.59 8.13
CA VAL A 220 4.47 8.48 6.96
C VAL A 220 3.17 8.52 6.19
N GLU A 221 2.47 9.63 6.24
CA GLU A 221 1.30 9.85 5.41
C GLU A 221 1.69 10.21 3.98
N ILE A 222 0.97 9.64 3.01
CA ILE A 222 1.12 9.95 1.59
C ILE A 222 -0.16 10.69 1.15
N PRO A 223 -0.11 12.03 1.08
CA PRO A 223 -1.25 12.83 0.68
C PRO A 223 -1.55 12.70 -0.82
N PRO A 224 -2.72 13.14 -1.29
CA PRO A 224 -2.95 13.41 -2.71
C PRO A 224 -1.88 14.33 -3.31
N LEU A 225 -1.81 14.41 -4.62
CA LEU A 225 -0.99 15.40 -5.32
C LEU A 225 -1.53 16.81 -5.05
N THR A 226 -0.63 17.80 -5.05
CA THR A 226 -1.06 19.19 -5.11
C THR A 226 -1.63 19.53 -6.50
N PRO A 227 -2.38 20.61 -6.66
CA PRO A 227 -2.82 21.05 -7.99
C PRO A 227 -1.68 21.21 -8.99
N GLU A 228 -0.53 21.72 -8.55
CA GLU A 228 0.67 21.91 -9.38
C GLU A 228 1.27 20.55 -9.79
N GLU A 229 1.38 19.60 -8.85
CA GLU A 229 1.84 18.25 -9.13
C GLU A 229 0.87 17.52 -10.08
N GLY A 230 -0.45 17.68 -9.89
CA GLY A 230 -1.47 17.12 -10.76
C GLY A 230 -1.41 17.70 -12.19
N LEU A 231 -1.17 19.00 -12.32
CA LEU A 231 -0.99 19.68 -13.60
C LEU A 231 0.27 19.16 -14.33
N ASP A 232 1.39 19.06 -13.63
CA ASP A 232 2.65 18.55 -14.18
C ASP A 232 2.53 17.07 -14.61
N LEU A 233 1.92 16.22 -13.78
CA LEU A 233 1.63 14.82 -14.12
C LEU A 233 0.81 14.73 -15.40
N SER A 234 -0.29 15.49 -15.48
CA SER A 234 -1.18 15.48 -16.63
C SER A 234 -0.48 15.95 -17.90
N ARG A 235 0.29 17.05 -17.84
CA ARG A 235 1.10 17.56 -18.97
C ARG A 235 2.08 16.50 -19.48
N LYS A 236 2.80 15.83 -18.60
CA LYS A 236 3.76 14.78 -18.97
C LYS A 236 3.09 13.62 -19.71
N ILE A 237 1.88 13.24 -19.26
CA ILE A 237 1.12 12.17 -19.91
C ILE A 237 0.62 12.66 -21.29
N PHE A 238 -0.06 13.79 -21.37
CA PHE A 238 -0.57 14.30 -22.67
C PHE A 238 0.55 14.52 -23.70
N ALA A 239 1.73 14.98 -23.24
CA ALA A 239 2.89 15.15 -24.12
C ALA A 239 3.40 13.82 -24.70
N GLU A 240 3.41 12.74 -23.91
CA GLU A 240 3.76 11.38 -24.37
C GLU A 240 2.85 10.90 -25.49
N TYR A 241 1.55 11.17 -25.37
CA TYR A 241 0.54 10.79 -26.37
C TYR A 241 0.38 11.83 -27.50
N ARG A 242 1.18 12.91 -27.47
CA ARG A 242 1.16 14.00 -28.46
C ARG A 242 -0.21 14.66 -28.62
N ILE A 243 -0.98 14.71 -27.55
CA ILE A 243 -2.28 15.36 -27.51
C ILE A 243 -2.11 16.76 -26.90
N PRO A 244 -2.29 17.84 -27.67
CA PRO A 244 -2.19 19.18 -27.15
C PRO A 244 -3.42 19.51 -26.31
N VAL A 245 -3.22 19.72 -25.00
CA VAL A 245 -4.27 20.15 -24.08
C VAL A 245 -3.83 21.43 -23.39
N GLN A 246 -4.70 22.44 -23.41
CA GLN A 246 -4.42 23.73 -22.75
C GLN A 246 -4.46 23.54 -21.21
N ASP A 247 -3.60 24.25 -20.51
CA ASP A 247 -3.52 24.22 -19.03
C ASP A 247 -4.85 24.56 -18.35
N GLY A 248 -5.63 25.45 -18.93
CA GLY A 248 -6.97 25.78 -18.44
C GLY A 248 -7.92 24.57 -18.43
N ILE A 249 -7.83 23.70 -19.43
CA ILE A 249 -8.63 22.46 -19.50
C ILE A 249 -8.12 21.44 -18.47
N ILE A 250 -6.79 21.30 -18.35
CA ILE A 250 -6.20 20.42 -17.31
C ILE A 250 -6.59 20.93 -15.91
N GLY A 251 -6.49 22.23 -15.67
CA GLY A 251 -6.89 22.84 -14.41
C GLY A 251 -8.37 22.60 -14.08
N TYR A 252 -9.26 22.75 -15.07
CA TYR A 252 -10.68 22.43 -14.93
C TYR A 252 -10.88 20.95 -14.59
N MET A 253 -10.21 20.03 -15.29
CA MET A 253 -10.25 18.60 -15.04
C MET A 253 -9.85 18.27 -13.59
N LEU A 254 -8.74 18.82 -13.10
CA LEU A 254 -8.26 18.59 -11.74
C LEU A 254 -9.23 19.16 -10.71
N GLN A 255 -9.84 20.32 -10.97
CA GLN A 255 -10.85 20.90 -10.11
C GLN A 255 -12.10 20.01 -9.99
N GLN A 256 -12.50 19.34 -11.09
CA GLN A 256 -13.63 18.39 -11.07
C GLN A 256 -13.27 17.07 -10.40
N ILE A 257 -12.02 16.58 -10.51
CA ILE A 257 -11.55 15.38 -9.81
C ILE A 257 -11.54 15.59 -8.29
N GLN A 258 -11.18 16.78 -7.80
CA GLN A 258 -11.07 17.23 -6.41
C GLN A 258 -10.03 16.42 -5.61
N TRP A 259 -10.16 15.12 -5.57
CA TRP A 259 -9.24 14.24 -4.85
C TRP A 259 -8.13 13.77 -5.78
N LEU A 260 -7.01 14.51 -5.78
CA LEU A 260 -5.92 14.38 -6.75
C LEU A 260 -5.00 13.17 -6.47
N MET A 261 -5.59 12.00 -6.24
CA MET A 261 -4.83 10.75 -6.23
C MET A 261 -4.34 10.44 -7.65
N PRO A 262 -3.08 10.00 -7.82
CA PRO A 262 -2.51 9.70 -9.14
C PRO A 262 -3.42 8.84 -10.01
N PHE A 263 -4.06 7.84 -9.43
CA PHE A 263 -4.98 6.94 -10.12
C PHE A 263 -6.18 7.65 -10.75
N PHE A 264 -6.84 8.57 -10.02
CA PHE A 264 -8.01 9.27 -10.57
C PHE A 264 -7.62 10.23 -11.69
N ILE A 265 -6.46 10.88 -11.55
CA ILE A 265 -5.91 11.74 -12.61
C ILE A 265 -5.63 10.90 -13.86
N GLN A 266 -4.89 9.79 -13.71
CA GLN A 266 -4.53 8.91 -14.82
C GLN A 266 -5.77 8.30 -15.51
N LEU A 267 -6.79 7.92 -14.74
CA LEU A 267 -8.04 7.39 -15.28
C LEU A 267 -8.76 8.43 -16.14
N VAL A 268 -8.90 9.66 -15.63
CA VAL A 268 -9.59 10.72 -16.35
C VAL A 268 -8.78 11.17 -17.58
N VAL A 269 -7.46 11.29 -17.44
CA VAL A 269 -6.55 11.58 -18.56
C VAL A 269 -6.67 10.52 -19.65
N GLN A 270 -6.70 9.21 -19.31
CA GLN A 270 -6.90 8.14 -20.30
C GLN A 270 -8.21 8.33 -21.06
N LEU A 271 -9.29 8.55 -20.35
CA LEU A 271 -10.61 8.72 -20.97
C LEU A 271 -10.69 10.00 -21.81
N LEU A 272 -9.96 11.05 -21.45
CA LEU A 272 -9.91 12.30 -22.21
C LEU A 272 -9.07 12.13 -23.48
N ILE A 273 -7.97 11.37 -23.43
CA ILE A 273 -7.20 10.96 -24.61
C ILE A 273 -8.10 10.22 -25.59
N ASP A 274 -8.77 9.16 -25.13
CA ASP A 274 -9.67 8.35 -25.96
C ASP A 274 -10.81 9.18 -26.58
N GLU A 275 -11.33 10.16 -25.84
CA GLU A 275 -12.42 11.02 -26.31
C GLU A 275 -11.93 12.02 -27.36
N THR A 276 -10.76 12.65 -27.16
CA THR A 276 -10.17 13.59 -28.13
C THR A 276 -9.81 12.90 -29.45
N GLU A 277 -9.23 11.70 -29.38
CA GLU A 277 -8.94 10.88 -30.55
C GLU A 277 -10.22 10.47 -31.29
N SER A 278 -11.23 10.00 -30.57
CA SER A 278 -12.51 9.57 -31.17
C SER A 278 -13.29 10.71 -31.82
N ALA A 279 -13.23 11.90 -31.22
CA ALA A 279 -13.91 13.09 -31.75
C ALA A 279 -13.10 13.79 -32.82
N ASN A 280 -11.81 13.46 -32.98
CA ASN A 280 -10.84 14.19 -33.81
C ASN A 280 -10.91 15.72 -33.58
N ALA A 281 -10.99 16.11 -32.29
CA ALA A 281 -11.19 17.50 -31.88
C ALA A 281 -10.32 17.79 -30.63
N PRO A 282 -9.90 19.05 -30.41
CA PRO A 282 -9.15 19.43 -29.22
C PRO A 282 -9.97 19.20 -27.95
N ALA A 283 -9.28 18.91 -26.83
CA ALA A 283 -9.91 18.75 -25.54
C ALA A 283 -10.68 20.01 -25.12
N SER A 284 -11.87 19.84 -24.56
CA SER A 284 -12.72 20.90 -24.03
C SER A 284 -13.28 20.58 -22.66
N THR A 285 -13.88 21.56 -21.98
CA THR A 285 -14.55 21.38 -20.68
C THR A 285 -15.72 20.41 -20.79
N GLU A 286 -16.48 20.44 -21.90
CA GLU A 286 -17.60 19.51 -22.15
C GLU A 286 -17.11 18.07 -22.30
N MET A 287 -15.94 17.87 -22.93
CA MET A 287 -15.31 16.54 -22.99
C MET A 287 -14.88 16.08 -21.59
N VAL A 288 -14.32 16.96 -20.75
CA VAL A 288 -13.98 16.65 -19.37
C VAL A 288 -15.23 16.18 -18.61
N ASP A 289 -16.33 16.92 -18.66
CA ASP A 289 -17.58 16.54 -17.99
C ASP A 289 -18.11 15.19 -18.48
N LYS A 290 -18.05 14.95 -19.79
CA LYS A 290 -18.43 13.66 -20.39
C LYS A 290 -17.58 12.49 -19.92
N VAL A 291 -16.27 12.66 -19.84
CA VAL A 291 -15.37 11.57 -19.39
C VAL A 291 -15.45 11.31 -17.90
N LEU A 292 -15.74 12.30 -17.07
CA LEU A 292 -16.02 12.10 -15.64
C LEU A 292 -17.26 11.21 -15.43
N LEU A 293 -18.33 11.44 -16.22
CA LEU A 293 -19.51 10.57 -16.19
C LEU A 293 -19.18 9.15 -16.70
N LYS A 294 -18.31 9.04 -17.73
CA LYS A 294 -17.83 7.73 -18.22
C LYS A 294 -17.00 7.00 -17.16
N ALA A 295 -16.15 7.71 -16.42
CA ALA A 295 -15.32 7.12 -15.36
C ALA A 295 -16.17 6.40 -14.32
N ALA A 296 -17.32 6.94 -13.95
CA ALA A 296 -18.25 6.36 -12.97
C ALA A 296 -19.21 5.30 -13.54
N ASN A 297 -19.09 4.90 -14.82
CA ASN A 297 -19.96 3.90 -15.43
C ASN A 297 -19.53 2.47 -15.08
N HIS A 298 -20.49 1.53 -15.19
CA HIS A 298 -20.29 0.10 -14.91
C HIS A 298 -19.15 -0.55 -15.71
N ARG A 299 -18.77 -0.03 -16.88
CA ARG A 299 -17.61 -0.50 -17.65
C ARG A 299 -16.29 -0.34 -16.89
N ASN A 300 -16.23 0.59 -15.94
CA ASN A 300 -15.09 0.82 -15.07
C ASN A 300 -15.25 0.17 -13.69
N ASN A 301 -16.22 -0.73 -13.50
CA ASN A 301 -16.46 -1.42 -12.24
C ASN A 301 -15.20 -2.13 -11.71
N ILE A 302 -14.36 -2.66 -12.57
CA ILE A 302 -13.11 -3.32 -12.18
C ILE A 302 -12.22 -2.42 -11.28
N TYR A 303 -12.37 -1.10 -11.41
CA TYR A 303 -11.62 -0.14 -10.60
C TYR A 303 -12.28 0.20 -9.28
N PHE A 304 -13.60 0.13 -9.21
CA PHE A 304 -14.39 0.62 -8.07
C PHE A 304 -15.05 -0.48 -7.26
N ALA A 305 -15.41 -1.62 -7.87
CA ALA A 305 -15.98 -2.78 -7.17
C ALA A 305 -15.12 -3.19 -5.97
N SER A 306 -13.79 -3.10 -6.13
CA SER A 306 -12.86 -3.38 -5.05
C SER A 306 -13.00 -2.46 -3.81
N TYR A 307 -13.56 -1.27 -3.95
CA TYR A 307 -13.92 -0.43 -2.80
C TYR A 307 -15.13 -0.99 -2.07
N TYR A 308 -16.14 -1.46 -2.82
CA TYR A 308 -17.34 -2.06 -2.25
C TYR A 308 -17.06 -3.40 -1.56
N ASP A 309 -16.37 -4.31 -2.25
CA ASP A 309 -16.04 -5.66 -1.75
C ASP A 309 -15.15 -5.62 -0.51
N ARG A 310 -14.36 -4.58 -0.40
CA ARG A 310 -13.42 -4.40 0.71
C ARG A 310 -14.11 -4.10 2.04
N LEU A 311 -15.27 -3.46 2.05
CA LEU A 311 -16.01 -3.22 3.29
C LEU A 311 -16.24 -4.54 4.04
N ALA A 312 -16.60 -5.60 3.32
CA ALA A 312 -16.77 -6.94 3.90
C ALA A 312 -15.47 -7.61 4.36
N LYS A 313 -14.30 -7.15 3.85
CA LYS A 313 -12.99 -7.64 4.30
C LYS A 313 -12.50 -6.95 5.55
N THR A 314 -12.82 -5.67 5.72
CA THR A 314 -12.27 -4.83 6.79
C THR A 314 -13.19 -4.70 8.00
N LEU A 315 -14.49 -4.87 7.81
CA LEU A 315 -15.51 -4.67 8.84
C LEU A 315 -16.25 -5.98 9.14
N PRO A 316 -16.68 -6.21 10.40
CA PRO A 316 -17.68 -7.24 10.71
C PRO A 316 -18.97 -7.02 9.95
N ASP A 317 -19.78 -8.07 9.76
CA ASP A 317 -20.98 -8.03 8.91
C ASP A 317 -21.95 -6.90 9.29
N ASP A 318 -22.23 -6.71 10.57
CA ASP A 318 -23.10 -5.65 11.08
C ASP A 318 -22.55 -4.23 10.81
N GLN A 319 -21.24 -4.07 10.92
CA GLN A 319 -20.56 -2.81 10.63
C GLN A 319 -20.43 -2.58 9.12
N CYS A 320 -20.27 -3.64 8.33
CA CYS A 320 -20.25 -3.56 6.87
C CYS A 320 -21.57 -3.02 6.32
N GLU A 321 -22.69 -3.52 6.79
CA GLU A 321 -24.01 -3.00 6.39
C GLU A 321 -24.21 -1.55 6.85
N THR A 322 -23.76 -1.19 8.06
CA THR A 322 -23.75 0.18 8.53
C THR A 322 -22.90 1.09 7.63
N ALA A 323 -21.70 0.65 7.23
CA ALA A 323 -20.83 1.39 6.33
C ALA A 323 -21.46 1.63 4.96
N LYS A 324 -22.09 0.60 4.37
CA LYS A 324 -22.81 0.70 3.10
C LYS A 324 -23.95 1.71 3.18
N ALA A 325 -24.74 1.67 4.28
CA ALA A 325 -25.85 2.61 4.51
C ALA A 325 -25.35 4.05 4.63
N ILE A 326 -24.30 4.30 5.42
CA ILE A 326 -23.65 5.60 5.57
C ILE A 326 -23.17 6.13 4.21
N LEU A 327 -22.45 5.31 3.45
CA LEU A 327 -21.92 5.71 2.16
C LEU A 327 -23.02 5.96 1.13
N ALA A 328 -24.11 5.17 1.14
CA ALA A 328 -25.27 5.40 0.28
C ALA A 328 -25.93 6.74 0.59
N GLU A 329 -26.13 7.06 1.87
CA GLU A 329 -26.71 8.32 2.28
C GLU A 329 -25.85 9.52 1.90
N ILE A 330 -24.53 9.46 2.13
CA ILE A 330 -23.59 10.52 1.71
C ILE A 330 -23.56 10.64 0.18
N ALA A 331 -23.62 9.52 -0.55
CA ALA A 331 -23.64 9.54 -2.01
C ALA A 331 -24.86 10.28 -2.56
N GLU A 332 -26.05 10.04 -2.01
CA GLU A 332 -27.29 10.70 -2.44
C GLU A 332 -27.31 12.17 -2.03
N LYS A 333 -27.09 12.49 -0.77
CA LYS A 333 -27.21 13.86 -0.24
C LYS A 333 -26.00 14.76 -0.58
N GLY A 334 -24.84 14.17 -0.91
CA GLY A 334 -23.58 14.89 -1.17
C GLY A 334 -22.78 15.20 0.08
N ALA A 335 -23.44 15.51 1.16
CA ALA A 335 -22.86 15.71 2.48
C ALA A 335 -23.87 15.32 3.54
N VAL A 336 -23.39 14.76 4.66
CA VAL A 336 -24.24 14.37 5.79
C VAL A 336 -23.59 14.84 7.08
N GLN A 337 -24.41 15.40 8.00
CA GLN A 337 -23.94 15.85 9.29
C GLN A 337 -23.35 14.69 10.10
N SER A 338 -22.23 14.90 10.79
CA SER A 338 -21.59 13.89 11.64
C SER A 338 -22.56 13.32 12.71
N ARG A 339 -23.52 14.14 13.14
CA ARG A 339 -24.55 13.76 14.12
C ARG A 339 -25.71 12.92 13.56
N ALA A 340 -25.78 12.72 12.25
CA ALA A 340 -26.87 11.95 11.61
C ALA A 340 -26.78 10.45 11.90
N PHE A 341 -25.65 9.97 12.39
CA PHE A 341 -25.40 8.56 12.68
C PHE A 341 -25.23 8.31 14.19
N PRO A 342 -26.32 8.27 14.98
CA PRO A 342 -26.25 8.17 16.45
C PRO A 342 -25.97 6.76 16.96
N GLN A 343 -25.83 5.76 16.08
CA GLN A 343 -25.61 4.37 16.45
C GLN A 343 -24.24 4.17 17.12
N LYS A 344 -24.18 3.34 18.14
CA LYS A 344 -22.95 3.10 18.94
C LYS A 344 -21.73 2.69 18.10
N ASN A 345 -21.96 1.98 17.00
CA ASN A 345 -20.90 1.49 16.10
C ASN A 345 -20.60 2.47 14.94
N ALA A 346 -21.45 3.48 14.73
CA ALA A 346 -21.30 4.38 13.57
C ALA A 346 -20.02 5.19 13.64
N GLN A 347 -19.58 5.62 14.81
CA GLN A 347 -18.34 6.37 14.97
C GLN A 347 -17.12 5.54 14.56
N THR A 348 -17.01 4.28 14.98
CA THR A 348 -15.93 3.39 14.60
C THR A 348 -15.94 3.11 13.08
N VAL A 349 -17.14 2.97 12.51
CA VAL A 349 -17.31 2.80 11.06
C VAL A 349 -16.86 4.05 10.30
N LEU A 350 -17.28 5.25 10.75
CA LEU A 350 -16.85 6.52 10.13
C LEU A 350 -15.34 6.69 10.18
N GLU A 351 -14.71 6.44 11.32
CA GLU A 351 -13.24 6.47 11.45
C GLU A 351 -12.56 5.49 10.49
N THR A 352 -13.11 4.30 10.30
CA THR A 352 -12.59 3.32 9.34
C THR A 352 -12.77 3.79 7.90
N LEU A 353 -13.94 4.31 7.54
CA LEU A 353 -14.22 4.85 6.21
C LEU A 353 -13.33 6.06 5.86
N GLU A 354 -13.06 6.91 6.85
CA GLU A 354 -12.18 8.06 6.71
C GLU A 354 -10.72 7.61 6.53
N TYR A 355 -10.25 6.69 7.38
CA TYR A 355 -8.91 6.12 7.29
C TYR A 355 -8.66 5.42 5.95
N ASP A 356 -9.63 4.66 5.47
CA ASP A 356 -9.55 3.93 4.20
C ASP A 356 -9.77 4.85 2.98
N GLY A 357 -10.08 6.12 3.21
CA GLY A 357 -10.17 7.15 2.17
C GLY A 357 -11.45 7.17 1.36
N TYR A 358 -12.55 6.65 1.89
CA TYR A 358 -13.87 6.82 1.25
C TYR A 358 -14.41 8.23 1.43
N ILE A 359 -14.33 8.74 2.65
CA ILE A 359 -14.91 10.00 3.09
C ILE A 359 -13.88 10.84 3.86
N HIS A 360 -14.21 12.08 4.08
CA HIS A 360 -13.54 12.98 5.02
C HIS A 360 -14.57 13.83 5.75
N GLU A 361 -14.20 14.30 6.93
CA GLU A 361 -14.98 15.28 7.67
C GLU A 361 -14.52 16.70 7.32
N GLN A 362 -15.47 17.58 7.02
CA GLN A 362 -15.22 18.99 6.83
C GLN A 362 -16.39 19.83 7.36
N GLY A 363 -16.11 20.67 8.35
CA GLY A 363 -17.12 21.56 8.92
C GLY A 363 -18.30 20.83 9.58
N GLY A 364 -18.06 19.70 10.23
CA GLY A 364 -19.07 18.88 10.88
C GLY A 364 -19.88 18.00 9.90
N GLN A 365 -19.45 17.89 8.66
CA GLN A 365 -20.12 17.08 7.62
C GLN A 365 -19.15 16.08 7.00
N TYR A 366 -19.63 14.86 6.78
CA TYR A 366 -18.93 13.85 5.98
C TYR A 366 -19.25 13.97 4.50
N ARG A 367 -18.24 13.86 3.65
CA ARG A 367 -18.32 13.89 2.20
C ARG A 367 -17.42 12.80 1.61
N PHE A 368 -17.75 12.30 0.41
CA PHE A 368 -16.79 11.47 -0.33
C PHE A 368 -15.52 12.26 -0.64
N ASN A 369 -14.37 11.60 -0.53
CA ASN A 369 -13.09 12.17 -0.98
C ASN A 369 -13.08 12.38 -2.49
N SER A 370 -13.63 11.43 -3.25
CA SER A 370 -13.67 11.45 -4.70
C SER A 370 -15.09 11.65 -5.23
N PRO A 371 -15.36 12.74 -5.98
CA PRO A 371 -16.63 12.89 -6.70
C PRO A 371 -16.90 11.73 -7.67
N ILE A 372 -15.86 11.16 -8.29
CA ILE A 372 -15.98 10.01 -9.21
C ILE A 372 -16.46 8.78 -8.43
N LEU A 373 -15.85 8.50 -7.26
CA LEU A 373 -16.27 7.38 -6.41
C LEU A 373 -17.71 7.58 -5.91
N ARG A 374 -18.09 8.81 -5.52
CA ARG A 374 -19.45 9.15 -5.15
C ARG A 374 -20.45 8.88 -6.28
N MET A 375 -20.15 9.33 -7.51
CA MET A 375 -21.00 9.08 -8.68
C MET A 375 -21.16 7.59 -8.97
N TRP A 376 -20.04 6.84 -8.85
CA TRP A 376 -20.06 5.39 -9.01
C TRP A 376 -20.93 4.73 -7.94
N TRP A 377 -20.81 5.14 -6.66
CA TRP A 377 -21.57 4.60 -5.54
C TRP A 377 -23.08 4.75 -5.73
N ARG A 378 -23.54 5.95 -6.12
CA ARG A 378 -24.95 6.22 -6.44
C ARG A 378 -25.53 5.30 -7.50
N LYS A 379 -24.73 4.92 -8.50
CA LYS A 379 -25.19 4.12 -9.64
C LYS A 379 -25.14 2.63 -9.40
N ASN A 380 -24.15 2.12 -8.68
CA ASN A 380 -23.77 0.71 -8.69
C ASN A 380 -23.86 0.03 -7.31
N ALA A 381 -23.81 0.77 -6.22
CA ALA A 381 -23.86 0.24 -4.87
C ALA A 381 -25.31 0.35 -4.31
N ARG A 382 -26.23 -0.46 -4.85
CA ARG A 382 -27.62 -0.56 -4.38
C ARG A 382 -27.85 -1.89 -3.71
#